data_6c96e5b2a4e02e78b901cb0f1aabd031
#
_entry.id   6c96e5b2a4e02e78b901cb0f1aabd031
#
_cell.length_a   1.000
_cell.length_b   1.000
_cell.length_c   1.000
_cell.angle_alpha   90.00
_cell.angle_beta   90.00
_cell.angle_gamma   90.00
#
_symmetry.space_group_name_H-M   'P 1'
#
loop_
_entity.id
_entity.type
_entity.pdbx_description
1 polymer ?
#
loop_
_entity_poly.entity_id
_entity_poly.type
_entity_poly.pdbx_seq_one_letter_code
_entity_poly.pdbx_strand_id
1 'polypeptide(L)'
;MKILVVQESDWLKRNPHQQHHLMDRMVLRGHEVKVIDYPIDWPKEDPDGFMFKREVHDNVFKVKPEADIQVIRPSFIKKPVLNYMSLYYTHKKEIRRQIEEFNPDVIMGLGLLNAYSASKLANKHNIPFVYYLIDVLYALIPEKTFQSFGKKVNIKAIERSDLVITINQKLKELAIDLGANPNETILIDAGIDLNDFDPQLDDSNIRSMYNIGKNDTVLFFMGWIYEFAGMKELAIELGKNKEKYPNMKILIVGDGDAYDKMVQIKEEYDLGDQLILTGKQPYEMIPQFLAAADFCLLPAYIDEEIMQDIVPIKLYEYLAMENVVIATELPGISKEFGYGNGIEYVQKAEEVLETAQMILDEGRYEEISKKGREYVKSNDWEAITDKFEKALNDLIG
;
A
#
# COMPACT_ATOMS: atom_id res chain seq x y z
N MET A 1 -3.57 -14.35 -21.67
CA MET A 1 -2.38 -13.58 -22.11
C MET A 1 -1.16 -13.95 -21.27
N LYS A 2 0.03 -13.66 -21.78
CA LYS A 2 1.31 -13.82 -21.10
C LYS A 2 1.83 -12.45 -20.65
N ILE A 3 1.96 -12.24 -19.37
CA ILE A 3 2.34 -10.96 -18.77
C ILE A 3 3.75 -11.07 -18.19
N LEU A 4 4.68 -10.24 -18.66
CA LEU A 4 6.01 -10.11 -18.06
C LEU A 4 6.07 -8.84 -17.21
N VAL A 5 6.13 -9.01 -15.89
CA VAL A 5 6.31 -7.91 -14.95
C VAL A 5 7.81 -7.68 -14.70
N VAL A 6 8.25 -6.44 -14.78
CA VAL A 6 9.64 -6.03 -14.52
C VAL A 6 9.66 -4.94 -13.46
N GLN A 7 10.19 -5.26 -12.27
CA GLN A 7 10.18 -4.32 -11.14
C GLN A 7 11.54 -4.17 -10.46
N GLU A 8 11.68 -3.11 -9.67
CA GLU A 8 12.88 -2.79 -8.86
C GLU A 8 12.64 -3.00 -7.36
N SER A 9 11.70 -3.86 -7.00
CA SER A 9 11.41 -4.20 -5.60
C SER A 9 11.43 -5.71 -5.40
N ASP A 10 11.51 -6.13 -4.13
CA ASP A 10 11.53 -7.54 -3.74
C ASP A 10 10.11 -8.10 -3.74
N TRP A 11 9.78 -8.90 -4.75
CA TRP A 11 8.48 -9.57 -4.84
C TRP A 11 8.24 -10.55 -3.69
N LEU A 12 9.26 -11.27 -3.26
CA LEU A 12 9.11 -12.34 -2.28
C LEU A 12 8.92 -11.81 -0.86
N LYS A 13 9.65 -10.76 -0.47
CA LYS A 13 9.75 -10.32 0.94
C LYS A 13 8.88 -9.12 1.28
N ARG A 14 8.52 -8.30 0.30
CA ARG A 14 7.64 -7.16 0.54
C ARG A 14 6.22 -7.63 0.87
N ASN A 15 5.54 -6.87 1.71
CA ASN A 15 4.12 -7.04 1.93
C ASN A 15 3.36 -6.90 0.61
N PRO A 16 2.18 -7.50 0.47
CA PRO A 16 1.36 -7.33 -0.70
C PRO A 16 1.09 -5.86 -0.99
N HIS A 17 1.34 -5.45 -2.24
CA HIS A 17 0.96 -4.18 -2.82
C HIS A 17 0.00 -4.44 -3.98
N GLN A 18 -0.57 -3.42 -4.56
CA GLN A 18 -1.57 -3.52 -5.62
C GLN A 18 -1.18 -4.46 -6.76
N GLN A 19 0.06 -4.40 -7.25
CA GLN A 19 0.53 -5.29 -8.32
C GLN A 19 0.51 -6.77 -7.93
N HIS A 20 0.73 -7.09 -6.66
CA HIS A 20 0.65 -8.48 -6.19
C HIS A 20 -0.78 -8.99 -6.23
N HIS A 21 -1.73 -8.20 -5.73
CA HIS A 21 -3.16 -8.52 -5.79
C HIS A 21 -3.66 -8.72 -7.22
N LEU A 22 -3.24 -7.85 -8.14
CA LEU A 22 -3.62 -7.95 -9.55
C LEU A 22 -3.02 -9.19 -10.20
N MET A 23 -1.72 -9.45 -10.03
CA MET A 23 -1.05 -10.56 -10.72
C MET A 23 -1.53 -11.92 -10.21
N ASP A 24 -1.72 -12.10 -8.91
CA ASP A 24 -2.28 -13.35 -8.38
C ASP A 24 -3.68 -13.62 -8.99
N ARG A 25 -4.56 -12.59 -9.05
CA ARG A 25 -5.89 -12.74 -9.66
C ARG A 25 -5.85 -12.95 -11.16
N MET A 26 -4.92 -12.32 -11.88
CA MET A 26 -4.74 -12.58 -13.32
C MET A 26 -4.37 -14.04 -13.58
N VAL A 27 -3.51 -14.64 -12.73
CA VAL A 27 -3.20 -16.08 -12.83
C VAL A 27 -4.45 -16.92 -12.61
N LEU A 28 -5.27 -16.63 -11.59
CA LEU A 28 -6.51 -17.35 -11.34
C LEU A 28 -7.54 -17.23 -12.49
N ARG A 29 -7.44 -16.18 -13.30
CA ARG A 29 -8.23 -15.99 -14.52
C ARG A 29 -7.64 -16.66 -15.77
N GLY A 30 -6.57 -17.45 -15.59
CA GLY A 30 -5.95 -18.24 -16.65
C GLY A 30 -4.89 -17.51 -17.47
N HIS A 31 -4.37 -16.38 -16.99
CA HIS A 31 -3.21 -15.73 -17.60
C HIS A 31 -1.91 -16.33 -17.06
N GLU A 32 -0.83 -16.27 -17.85
CA GLU A 32 0.51 -16.68 -17.42
C GLU A 32 1.29 -15.42 -16.99
N VAL A 33 1.84 -15.43 -15.77
CA VAL A 33 2.58 -14.29 -15.22
C VAL A 33 4.00 -14.70 -14.86
N LYS A 34 4.98 -13.95 -15.33
CA LYS A 34 6.36 -14.00 -14.86
C LYS A 34 6.82 -12.66 -14.35
N VAL A 35 7.63 -12.67 -13.29
CA VAL A 35 8.13 -11.46 -12.64
C VAL A 35 9.65 -11.46 -12.67
N ILE A 36 10.25 -10.38 -13.13
CA ILE A 36 11.67 -10.10 -12.93
C ILE A 36 11.76 -9.10 -11.78
N ASP A 37 12.37 -9.50 -10.67
CA ASP A 37 12.46 -8.70 -9.45
C ASP A 37 13.91 -8.43 -9.00
N TYR A 38 14.05 -7.71 -7.89
CA TYR A 38 15.33 -7.38 -7.29
C TYR A 38 15.29 -7.49 -5.76
N PRO A 39 16.15 -8.32 -5.13
CA PRO A 39 16.22 -8.45 -3.67
C PRO A 39 16.91 -7.23 -3.06
N ILE A 40 16.15 -6.26 -2.58
CA ILE A 40 16.69 -4.97 -2.09
C ILE A 40 17.38 -5.08 -0.73
N ASP A 41 17.02 -6.06 0.10
CA ASP A 41 17.60 -6.24 1.44
C ASP A 41 18.90 -7.07 1.46
N TRP A 42 19.46 -7.38 0.29
CA TRP A 42 20.72 -8.13 0.18
C TRP A 42 21.88 -7.59 1.05
N PRO A 43 22.02 -6.26 1.31
CA PRO A 43 23.12 -5.78 2.14
C PRO A 43 23.02 -6.22 3.61
N LYS A 44 21.80 -6.51 4.09
CA LYS A 44 21.57 -7.01 5.45
C LYS A 44 21.73 -8.54 5.54
N GLU A 45 21.38 -9.24 4.46
CA GLU A 45 21.27 -10.71 4.45
C GLU A 45 22.59 -11.40 4.14
N ASP A 46 23.39 -10.84 3.24
CA ASP A 46 24.69 -11.37 2.86
C ASP A 46 25.65 -10.21 2.51
N PRO A 47 26.12 -9.46 3.53
CA PRO A 47 26.95 -8.27 3.32
C PRO A 47 28.32 -8.59 2.72
N ASP A 48 28.84 -9.80 2.94
CA ASP A 48 30.20 -10.19 2.54
C ASP A 48 30.28 -10.80 1.15
N GLY A 49 29.14 -11.18 0.57
CA GLY A 49 29.05 -11.76 -0.76
C GLY A 49 29.52 -10.79 -1.85
N PHE A 50 30.23 -11.29 -2.86
CA PHE A 50 30.65 -10.47 -4.00
C PHE A 50 29.57 -10.39 -5.09
N MET A 51 28.86 -11.47 -5.31
CA MET A 51 27.87 -11.58 -6.41
C MET A 51 26.63 -12.34 -5.96
N PHE A 52 25.46 -11.78 -6.26
CA PHE A 52 24.20 -12.49 -6.21
C PHE A 52 24.07 -13.35 -7.46
N LYS A 53 23.76 -14.63 -7.29
CA LYS A 53 23.54 -15.55 -8.42
C LYS A 53 22.10 -15.46 -8.90
N ARG A 54 21.88 -15.74 -10.19
CA ARG A 54 20.52 -15.83 -10.73
C ARG A 54 19.71 -16.91 -10.01
N GLU A 55 18.52 -16.55 -9.57
CA GLU A 55 17.57 -17.46 -8.94
C GLU A 55 16.25 -17.47 -9.71
N VAL A 56 15.54 -18.58 -9.63
CA VAL A 56 14.17 -18.75 -10.15
C VAL A 56 13.34 -19.41 -9.07
N HIS A 57 12.21 -18.82 -8.75
CA HIS A 57 11.28 -19.33 -7.77
C HIS A 57 9.95 -19.59 -8.49
N ASP A 58 9.50 -20.82 -8.46
CA ASP A 58 8.23 -21.27 -9.05
C ASP A 58 7.15 -21.33 -7.97
N ASN A 59 5.90 -21.37 -8.39
CA ASN A 59 4.71 -21.48 -7.52
C ASN A 59 4.67 -20.36 -6.45
N VAL A 60 5.03 -19.13 -6.85
CA VAL A 60 5.00 -17.97 -5.94
C VAL A 60 3.63 -17.34 -5.99
N PHE A 61 3.09 -17.04 -4.81
CA PHE A 61 1.90 -16.22 -4.61
C PHE A 61 2.14 -15.20 -3.51
N LYS A 62 1.27 -14.20 -3.41
CA LYS A 62 1.34 -13.19 -2.34
C LYS A 62 0.04 -13.07 -1.55
N VAL A 63 -1.09 -13.25 -2.19
CA VAL A 63 -2.43 -13.07 -1.61
C VAL A 63 -3.38 -14.23 -1.90
N LYS A 64 -3.22 -14.91 -3.02
CA LYS A 64 -4.10 -16.03 -3.41
C LYS A 64 -3.25 -17.30 -3.54
N PRO A 65 -3.37 -18.25 -2.59
CA PRO A 65 -2.52 -19.46 -2.52
C PRO A 65 -2.53 -20.32 -3.78
N GLU A 66 -3.58 -20.21 -4.59
CA GLU A 66 -3.74 -20.98 -5.82
C GLU A 66 -3.01 -20.34 -7.02
N ALA A 67 -2.50 -19.12 -6.85
CA ALA A 67 -1.74 -18.46 -7.91
C ALA A 67 -0.35 -19.11 -8.06
N ASP A 68 0.09 -19.26 -9.31
CA ASP A 68 1.39 -19.81 -9.68
C ASP A 68 2.15 -18.80 -10.52
N ILE A 69 2.96 -18.01 -9.86
CA ILE A 69 3.81 -16.99 -10.50
C ILE A 69 5.27 -17.46 -10.47
N GLN A 70 5.95 -17.36 -11.60
CA GLN A 70 7.40 -17.58 -11.64
C GLN A 70 8.13 -16.24 -11.39
N VAL A 71 8.94 -16.17 -10.32
CA VAL A 71 9.75 -15.01 -9.98
C VAL A 71 11.22 -15.28 -10.32
N ILE A 72 11.80 -14.38 -11.10
CA ILE A 72 13.17 -14.50 -11.62
C ILE A 72 14.01 -13.36 -11.06
N ARG A 73 15.08 -13.69 -10.35
CA ARG A 73 16.05 -12.79 -9.78
C ARG A 73 17.36 -12.82 -10.59
N PRO A 74 17.63 -11.83 -11.43
CA PRO A 74 18.90 -11.79 -12.17
C PRO A 74 20.11 -11.67 -11.25
N SER A 75 21.25 -12.15 -11.71
CA SER A 75 22.52 -11.96 -10.99
C SER A 75 22.94 -10.49 -10.97
N PHE A 76 23.63 -10.05 -9.91
CA PHE A 76 24.23 -8.72 -9.83
C PHE A 76 25.44 -8.70 -8.89
N ILE A 77 26.25 -7.65 -8.97
CA ILE A 77 27.41 -7.45 -8.11
C ILE A 77 26.97 -6.82 -6.78
N LYS A 78 27.27 -7.47 -5.66
CA LYS A 78 26.94 -7.02 -4.30
C LYS A 78 27.95 -5.99 -3.79
N LYS A 79 28.08 -4.85 -4.46
CA LYS A 79 28.93 -3.74 -4.02
C LYS A 79 28.20 -2.43 -4.30
N PRO A 80 28.26 -1.43 -3.41
CA PRO A 80 27.64 -0.12 -3.61
C PRO A 80 27.98 0.45 -4.98
N VAL A 81 27.02 1.09 -5.64
CA VAL A 81 27.11 1.66 -6.99
C VAL A 81 27.24 0.60 -8.09
N LEU A 82 28.13 -0.41 -7.93
CA LEU A 82 28.31 -1.48 -8.92
C LEU A 82 27.07 -2.38 -9.02
N ASN A 83 26.30 -2.51 -7.94
CA ASN A 83 25.02 -3.21 -7.97
C ASN A 83 24.08 -2.61 -9.01
N TYR A 84 23.85 -1.30 -9.00
CA TYR A 84 22.96 -0.61 -9.97
C TYR A 84 23.48 -0.73 -11.40
N MET A 85 24.77 -0.61 -11.61
CA MET A 85 25.38 -0.78 -12.95
C MET A 85 25.20 -2.20 -13.46
N SER A 86 25.55 -3.19 -12.64
CA SER A 86 25.43 -4.60 -13.02
C SER A 86 23.96 -5.00 -13.21
N LEU A 87 23.07 -4.50 -12.35
CA LEU A 87 21.62 -4.70 -12.40
C LEU A 87 21.05 -4.27 -13.75
N TYR A 88 21.39 -3.07 -14.20
CA TYR A 88 20.96 -2.58 -15.51
C TYR A 88 21.28 -3.56 -16.64
N TYR A 89 22.51 -4.12 -16.67
CA TYR A 89 22.92 -5.06 -17.71
C TYR A 89 22.28 -6.44 -17.56
N THR A 90 22.21 -6.94 -16.35
CA THR A 90 21.70 -8.29 -16.08
C THR A 90 20.18 -8.37 -16.20
N HIS A 91 19.44 -7.34 -15.72
CA HIS A 91 17.99 -7.25 -15.95
C HIS A 91 17.67 -7.12 -17.44
N LYS A 92 18.40 -6.25 -18.16
CA LYS A 92 18.22 -6.14 -19.60
C LYS A 92 18.47 -7.45 -20.34
N LYS A 93 19.46 -8.23 -19.90
CA LYS A 93 19.73 -9.56 -20.45
C LYS A 93 18.59 -10.54 -20.13
N GLU A 94 18.10 -10.52 -18.90
CA GLU A 94 16.99 -11.38 -18.49
C GLU A 94 15.67 -11.02 -19.19
N ILE A 95 15.34 -9.71 -19.30
CA ILE A 95 14.16 -9.27 -20.07
C ILE A 95 14.23 -9.80 -21.51
N ARG A 96 15.39 -9.66 -22.18
CA ARG A 96 15.55 -10.21 -23.54
C ARG A 96 15.35 -11.71 -23.58
N ARG A 97 15.90 -12.43 -22.60
CA ARG A 97 15.74 -13.87 -22.48
C ARG A 97 14.26 -14.25 -22.31
N GLN A 98 13.52 -13.54 -21.47
CA GLN A 98 12.09 -13.80 -21.30
C GLN A 98 11.27 -13.42 -22.54
N ILE A 99 11.65 -12.39 -23.29
CA ILE A 99 11.02 -12.10 -24.59
C ILE A 99 11.20 -13.29 -25.54
N GLU A 100 12.39 -13.90 -25.59
CA GLU A 100 12.70 -15.04 -26.48
C GLU A 100 12.07 -16.36 -26.00
N GLU A 101 12.09 -16.65 -24.68
CA GLU A 101 11.68 -17.94 -24.12
C GLU A 101 10.19 -17.96 -23.71
N PHE A 102 9.69 -16.87 -23.12
CA PHE A 102 8.30 -16.77 -22.63
C PHE A 102 7.35 -16.19 -23.68
N ASN A 103 7.88 -15.34 -24.57
CA ASN A 103 7.13 -14.65 -25.61
C ASN A 103 5.89 -13.90 -25.01
N PRO A 104 6.09 -12.88 -24.18
CA PRO A 104 5.00 -12.17 -23.53
C PRO A 104 4.15 -11.39 -24.51
N ASP A 105 2.83 -11.36 -24.27
CA ASP A 105 1.86 -10.54 -25.02
C ASP A 105 1.96 -9.06 -24.59
N VAL A 106 2.36 -8.83 -23.33
CA VAL A 106 2.53 -7.50 -22.74
C VAL A 106 3.67 -7.50 -21.72
N ILE A 107 4.42 -6.39 -21.66
CA ILE A 107 5.43 -6.15 -20.63
C ILE A 107 4.98 -4.99 -19.73
N MET A 108 4.90 -5.22 -18.44
CA MET A 108 4.57 -4.21 -17.44
C MET A 108 5.81 -3.83 -16.64
N GLY A 109 6.14 -2.54 -16.62
CA GLY A 109 7.29 -2.01 -15.91
C GLY A 109 6.92 -1.21 -14.68
N LEU A 110 7.54 -1.53 -13.52
CA LEU A 110 7.46 -0.80 -12.27
C LEU A 110 8.89 -0.43 -11.83
N GLY A 111 9.14 0.84 -11.57
CA GLY A 111 10.49 1.28 -11.22
C GLY A 111 11.06 2.30 -12.19
N LEU A 112 12.35 2.54 -12.12
CA LEU A 112 13.04 3.53 -12.95
C LEU A 112 13.91 2.88 -14.03
N LEU A 113 15.06 2.31 -13.65
CA LEU A 113 16.03 1.75 -14.58
C LEU A 113 15.56 0.47 -15.28
N ASN A 114 14.87 -0.38 -14.53
CA ASN A 114 14.32 -1.63 -15.05
C ASN A 114 13.13 -1.37 -15.98
N ALA A 115 12.22 -0.48 -15.59
CA ALA A 115 11.11 -0.07 -16.45
C ALA A 115 11.61 0.61 -17.73
N TYR A 116 12.61 1.48 -17.64
CA TYR A 116 13.24 2.08 -18.81
C TYR A 116 13.88 1.04 -19.75
N SER A 117 14.56 0.03 -19.17
CA SER A 117 15.16 -1.05 -19.96
C SER A 117 14.08 -1.91 -20.63
N ALA A 118 13.01 -2.21 -19.88
CA ALA A 118 11.86 -2.96 -20.36
C ALA A 118 11.15 -2.22 -21.51
N SER A 119 10.87 -0.91 -21.36
CA SER A 119 10.23 -0.10 -22.42
C SER A 119 11.04 -0.11 -23.71
N LYS A 120 12.37 0.00 -23.62
CA LYS A 120 13.25 -0.05 -24.82
C LYS A 120 13.21 -1.40 -25.51
N LEU A 121 13.18 -2.49 -24.75
CA LEU A 121 13.13 -3.83 -25.34
C LEU A 121 11.75 -4.16 -25.89
N ALA A 122 10.68 -3.78 -25.19
CA ALA A 122 9.31 -3.92 -25.61
C ALA A 122 9.10 -3.25 -26.98
N ASN A 123 9.43 -1.96 -27.11
CA ASN A 123 9.32 -1.22 -28.37
C ASN A 123 10.17 -1.83 -29.49
N LYS A 124 11.39 -2.32 -29.16
CA LYS A 124 12.27 -2.97 -30.15
C LYS A 124 11.64 -4.25 -30.73
N HIS A 125 10.89 -4.97 -29.91
CA HIS A 125 10.28 -6.27 -30.27
C HIS A 125 8.81 -6.14 -30.64
N ASN A 126 8.25 -4.90 -30.72
CA ASN A 126 6.85 -4.59 -30.98
C ASN A 126 5.90 -5.30 -29.99
N ILE A 127 6.28 -5.32 -28.71
CA ILE A 127 5.46 -5.83 -27.62
C ILE A 127 4.87 -4.62 -26.90
N PRO A 128 3.56 -4.57 -26.64
CA PRO A 128 2.93 -3.53 -25.84
C PRO A 128 3.61 -3.34 -24.48
N PHE A 129 3.88 -2.08 -24.09
CA PHE A 129 4.52 -1.75 -22.83
C PHE A 129 3.61 -0.90 -21.96
N VAL A 130 3.32 -1.41 -20.75
CA VAL A 130 2.57 -0.73 -19.71
C VAL A 130 3.53 -0.19 -18.66
N TYR A 131 3.47 1.11 -18.38
CA TYR A 131 4.17 1.70 -17.25
C TYR A 131 3.22 1.81 -16.05
N TYR A 132 3.53 1.11 -14.96
CA TYR A 132 2.72 1.13 -13.76
C TYR A 132 3.34 2.05 -12.71
N LEU A 133 2.79 3.26 -12.59
CA LEU A 133 3.26 4.31 -11.70
C LEU A 133 2.55 4.22 -10.35
N ILE A 134 3.25 3.66 -9.36
CA ILE A 134 2.72 3.46 -8.00
C ILE A 134 3.23 4.50 -7.00
N ASP A 135 4.31 5.22 -7.35
CA ASP A 135 4.93 6.22 -6.49
C ASP A 135 5.86 7.14 -7.30
N VAL A 136 6.27 8.25 -6.70
CA VAL A 136 7.24 9.21 -7.26
C VAL A 136 8.67 8.73 -7.00
N LEU A 137 9.02 7.55 -7.55
CA LEU A 137 10.24 6.81 -7.21
C LEU A 137 11.53 7.59 -7.36
N TYR A 138 11.63 8.53 -8.31
CA TYR A 138 12.83 9.36 -8.46
C TYR A 138 13.03 10.32 -7.27
N ALA A 139 11.97 10.70 -6.56
CA ALA A 139 12.05 11.53 -5.36
C ALA A 139 12.55 10.75 -4.14
N LEU A 140 12.39 9.42 -4.15
CA LEU A 140 12.88 8.51 -3.10
C LEU A 140 14.37 8.20 -3.20
N ILE A 141 15.07 8.67 -4.25
CA ILE A 141 16.52 8.53 -4.37
C ILE A 141 17.19 9.40 -3.31
N PRO A 142 17.99 8.83 -2.37
CA PRO A 142 18.55 9.57 -1.25
C PRO A 142 19.46 10.74 -1.69
N GLU A 143 20.25 10.53 -2.74
CA GLU A 143 21.16 11.54 -3.26
C GLU A 143 20.45 12.49 -4.23
N LYS A 144 20.16 13.71 -3.80
CA LYS A 144 19.47 14.75 -4.59
C LYS A 144 20.05 14.97 -5.99
N THR A 145 21.37 14.79 -6.15
CA THR A 145 22.05 14.91 -7.46
C THR A 145 21.59 13.87 -8.47
N PHE A 146 21.21 12.67 -8.02
CA PHE A 146 20.70 11.61 -8.87
C PHE A 146 19.19 11.66 -9.09
N GLN A 147 18.43 12.43 -8.31
CA GLN A 147 16.99 12.59 -8.51
C GLN A 147 16.66 13.16 -9.90
N SER A 148 17.44 14.17 -10.36
CA SER A 148 17.26 14.73 -11.72
C SER A 148 17.53 13.71 -12.82
N PHE A 149 18.50 12.82 -12.63
CA PHE A 149 18.74 11.71 -13.55
C PHE A 149 17.60 10.69 -13.50
N GLY A 150 17.17 10.29 -12.31
CA GLY A 150 16.04 9.40 -12.10
C GLY A 150 14.77 9.93 -12.78
N LYS A 151 14.46 11.24 -12.62
CA LYS A 151 13.34 11.89 -13.28
C LYS A 151 13.42 11.80 -14.81
N LYS A 152 14.60 12.02 -15.40
CA LYS A 152 14.81 11.89 -16.86
C LYS A 152 14.61 10.46 -17.35
N VAL A 153 15.03 9.48 -16.56
CA VAL A 153 14.81 8.06 -16.87
C VAL A 153 13.32 7.72 -16.80
N ASN A 154 12.62 8.23 -15.78
CA ASN A 154 11.18 8.06 -15.60
C ASN A 154 10.40 8.63 -16.79
N ILE A 155 10.67 9.88 -17.17
CA ILE A 155 10.07 10.54 -18.36
C ILE A 155 10.24 9.66 -19.59
N LYS A 156 11.45 9.15 -19.84
CA LYS A 156 11.70 8.32 -21.03
C LYS A 156 11.00 6.96 -20.99
N ALA A 157 10.72 6.41 -19.82
CA ALA A 157 9.91 5.20 -19.70
C ALA A 157 8.44 5.51 -20.00
N ILE A 158 7.91 6.61 -19.45
CA ILE A 158 6.55 7.11 -19.69
C ILE A 158 6.32 7.42 -21.17
N GLU A 159 7.20 8.20 -21.82
CA GLU A 159 7.11 8.56 -23.24
C GLU A 159 7.10 7.34 -24.19
N ARG A 160 7.56 6.17 -23.74
CA ARG A 160 7.60 4.92 -24.51
C ARG A 160 6.48 3.96 -24.19
N SER A 161 5.63 4.32 -23.23
CA SER A 161 4.54 3.44 -22.82
C SER A 161 3.37 3.56 -23.79
N ASP A 162 2.79 2.43 -24.11
CA ASP A 162 1.53 2.36 -24.85
C ASP A 162 0.35 2.58 -23.90
N LEU A 163 0.53 2.31 -22.62
CA LEU A 163 -0.43 2.57 -21.56
C LEU A 163 0.32 2.96 -20.26
N VAL A 164 -0.17 3.98 -19.57
CA VAL A 164 0.28 4.33 -18.20
C VAL A 164 -0.85 4.05 -17.23
N ILE A 165 -0.57 3.22 -16.21
CA ILE A 165 -1.50 2.95 -15.12
C ILE A 165 -1.01 3.67 -13.87
N THR A 166 -1.91 4.35 -13.19
CA THR A 166 -1.64 5.06 -11.93
C THR A 166 -2.62 4.62 -10.86
N ILE A 167 -2.23 4.75 -9.59
CA ILE A 167 -3.03 4.27 -8.46
C ILE A 167 -3.86 5.36 -7.78
N ASN A 168 -3.68 6.61 -8.16
CA ASN A 168 -4.49 7.73 -7.70
C ASN A 168 -4.47 8.87 -8.73
N GLN A 169 -5.40 9.80 -8.56
CA GLN A 169 -5.57 10.93 -9.49
C GLN A 169 -4.35 11.84 -9.56
N LYS A 170 -3.63 12.05 -8.45
CA LYS A 170 -2.44 12.90 -8.42
C LYS A 170 -1.29 12.29 -9.23
N LEU A 171 -1.06 10.98 -9.12
CA LEU A 171 -0.07 10.30 -9.94
C LEU A 171 -0.46 10.31 -11.42
N LYS A 172 -1.76 10.29 -11.75
CA LYS A 172 -2.25 10.46 -13.11
C LYS A 172 -1.89 11.84 -13.67
N GLU A 173 -2.18 12.90 -12.91
CA GLU A 173 -1.82 14.26 -13.26
C GLU A 173 -0.29 14.40 -13.44
N LEU A 174 0.49 13.87 -12.49
CA LEU A 174 1.95 13.86 -12.58
C LEU A 174 2.46 13.09 -13.81
N ALA A 175 1.89 11.93 -14.13
CA ALA A 175 2.28 11.17 -15.31
C ALA A 175 2.08 11.98 -16.60
N ILE A 176 0.95 12.68 -16.71
CA ILE A 176 0.65 13.58 -17.83
C ILE A 176 1.64 14.74 -17.89
N ASP A 177 1.96 15.37 -16.77
CA ASP A 177 2.97 16.43 -16.67
C ASP A 177 4.37 15.94 -17.05
N LEU A 178 4.66 14.66 -16.83
CA LEU A 178 5.91 14.00 -17.23
C LEU A 178 5.90 13.49 -18.69
N GLY A 179 4.82 13.75 -19.45
CA GLY A 179 4.74 13.45 -20.88
C GLY A 179 3.93 12.20 -21.25
N ALA A 180 3.15 11.64 -20.32
CA ALA A 180 2.20 10.58 -20.66
C ALA A 180 1.08 11.10 -21.58
N ASN A 181 0.61 10.25 -22.51
CA ASN A 181 -0.57 10.56 -23.30
C ASN A 181 -1.83 10.53 -22.39
N PRO A 182 -2.58 11.63 -22.24
CA PRO A 182 -3.77 11.65 -21.40
C PRO A 182 -4.83 10.58 -21.75
N ASN A 183 -4.94 10.21 -23.02
CA ASN A 183 -5.90 9.20 -23.49
C ASN A 183 -5.45 7.77 -23.17
N GLU A 184 -4.15 7.57 -22.98
CA GLU A 184 -3.52 6.29 -22.64
C GLU A 184 -3.02 6.29 -21.19
N THR A 185 -3.57 7.18 -20.33
CA THR A 185 -3.25 7.24 -18.90
C THR A 185 -4.51 6.98 -18.12
N ILE A 186 -4.57 5.82 -17.46
CA ILE A 186 -5.75 5.36 -16.71
C ILE A 186 -5.47 5.30 -15.23
N LEU A 187 -6.54 5.43 -14.46
CA LEU A 187 -6.54 5.25 -13.01
C LEU A 187 -7.10 3.86 -12.68
N ILE A 188 -6.30 3.08 -11.96
CA ILE A 188 -6.72 1.82 -11.34
C ILE A 188 -6.53 1.99 -9.84
N ASP A 189 -7.63 2.22 -9.13
CA ASP A 189 -7.64 2.48 -7.69
C ASP A 189 -7.15 1.27 -6.88
N ALA A 190 -6.83 1.51 -5.60
CA ALA A 190 -6.57 0.41 -4.68
C ALA A 190 -7.83 -0.42 -4.45
N GLY A 191 -7.68 -1.74 -4.39
CA GLY A 191 -8.76 -2.65 -4.10
C GLY A 191 -8.78 -3.11 -2.64
N ILE A 192 -9.92 -3.63 -2.22
CA ILE A 192 -10.14 -4.31 -0.94
C ILE A 192 -10.76 -5.70 -1.19
N ASP A 193 -10.42 -6.69 -0.39
CA ASP A 193 -11.08 -8.00 -0.44
C ASP A 193 -12.26 -7.98 0.55
N LEU A 194 -13.46 -7.75 0.05
CA LEU A 194 -14.65 -7.65 0.88
C LEU A 194 -15.07 -8.97 1.53
N ASN A 195 -14.51 -10.10 1.08
CA ASN A 195 -14.74 -11.40 1.72
C ASN A 195 -13.82 -11.60 2.94
N ASP A 196 -12.59 -11.08 2.88
CA ASP A 196 -11.66 -11.14 4.00
C ASP A 196 -12.00 -10.08 5.07
N PHE A 197 -12.58 -8.94 4.64
CA PHE A 197 -13.02 -7.84 5.49
C PHE A 197 -14.54 -7.82 5.63
N ASP A 198 -15.07 -8.78 6.42
CA ASP A 198 -16.50 -8.92 6.72
C ASP A 198 -16.80 -8.33 8.11
N PRO A 199 -17.67 -7.29 8.21
CA PRO A 199 -18.02 -6.69 9.49
C PRO A 199 -18.78 -7.64 10.45
N GLN A 200 -19.18 -8.83 10.01
CA GLN A 200 -19.82 -9.85 10.85
C GLN A 200 -18.81 -10.81 11.49
N LEU A 201 -17.49 -10.57 11.33
CA LEU A 201 -16.46 -11.39 11.99
C LEU A 201 -16.61 -11.30 13.52
N ASP A 202 -16.35 -12.42 14.18
CA ASP A 202 -16.36 -12.50 15.65
C ASP A 202 -15.15 -11.77 16.25
N ASP A 203 -15.41 -10.78 17.06
CA ASP A 203 -14.43 -9.93 17.77
C ASP A 203 -14.05 -10.46 19.15
N SER A 204 -14.75 -11.48 19.67
CA SER A 204 -14.65 -11.96 21.04
C SER A 204 -13.23 -12.37 21.46
N ASN A 205 -12.47 -12.96 20.54
CA ASN A 205 -11.10 -13.38 20.81
C ASN A 205 -10.18 -12.18 21.07
N ILE A 206 -10.23 -11.15 20.25
CA ILE A 206 -9.39 -9.94 20.39
C ILE A 206 -9.82 -9.16 21.62
N ARG A 207 -11.12 -8.95 21.84
CA ARG A 207 -11.62 -8.26 23.03
C ARG A 207 -11.22 -8.99 24.31
N SER A 208 -11.31 -10.31 24.36
CA SER A 208 -10.89 -11.12 25.51
C SER A 208 -9.37 -11.05 25.74
N MET A 209 -8.58 -11.15 24.67
CA MET A 209 -7.11 -11.16 24.74
C MET A 209 -6.55 -9.84 25.34
N TYR A 210 -7.20 -8.72 25.05
CA TYR A 210 -6.73 -7.39 25.44
C TYR A 210 -7.59 -6.70 26.51
N ASN A 211 -8.38 -7.46 27.28
CA ASN A 211 -9.23 -6.96 28.36
C ASN A 211 -10.16 -5.82 27.92
N ILE A 212 -10.74 -5.95 26.72
CA ILE A 212 -11.70 -4.99 26.17
C ILE A 212 -13.10 -5.42 26.58
N GLY A 213 -13.77 -4.60 27.39
CA GLY A 213 -15.14 -4.85 27.85
C GLY A 213 -16.17 -4.59 26.77
N LYS A 214 -17.39 -5.11 26.97
CA LYS A 214 -18.51 -4.91 26.02
C LYS A 214 -18.95 -3.46 25.83
N ASN A 215 -18.71 -2.63 26.85
CA ASN A 215 -19.08 -1.21 26.85
C ASN A 215 -17.89 -0.31 26.49
N ASP A 216 -16.73 -0.90 26.21
CA ASP A 216 -15.56 -0.12 25.81
C ASP A 216 -15.69 0.27 24.33
N THR A 217 -15.38 1.53 24.04
CA THR A 217 -15.24 2.06 22.69
C THR A 217 -13.78 1.98 22.24
N VAL A 218 -13.51 1.24 21.18
CA VAL A 218 -12.16 0.98 20.68
C VAL A 218 -11.83 1.90 19.51
N LEU A 219 -10.80 2.72 19.73
CA LEU A 219 -10.19 3.57 18.71
C LEU A 219 -8.94 2.84 18.19
N PHE A 220 -8.97 2.41 16.95
CA PHE A 220 -7.99 1.50 16.36
C PHE A 220 -7.05 2.20 15.39
N PHE A 221 -5.77 1.86 15.47
CA PHE A 221 -4.77 2.25 14.47
C PHE A 221 -3.92 1.03 14.11
N MET A 222 -3.60 0.87 12.81
CA MET A 222 -2.63 -0.12 12.37
C MET A 222 -1.56 0.46 11.44
N GLY A 223 -0.36 -0.11 11.50
CA GLY A 223 0.74 0.18 10.60
C GLY A 223 1.98 0.73 11.28
N TRP A 224 2.83 1.40 10.50
CA TRP A 224 4.04 2.03 11.03
C TRP A 224 3.69 3.31 11.78
N ILE A 225 4.12 3.41 13.04
CA ILE A 225 3.86 4.57 13.90
C ILE A 225 4.96 5.60 13.66
N TYR A 226 4.76 6.45 12.66
CA TYR A 226 5.66 7.58 12.40
C TYR A 226 5.55 8.64 13.47
N GLU A 227 6.60 9.46 13.63
CA GLU A 227 6.58 10.61 14.55
C GLU A 227 5.43 11.59 14.27
N PHE A 228 5.02 11.69 13.02
CA PHE A 228 3.94 12.55 12.54
C PHE A 228 2.56 11.85 12.45
N ALA A 229 2.44 10.61 12.95
CA ALA A 229 1.19 9.85 12.86
C ALA A 229 0.07 10.40 13.77
N GLY A 230 0.36 11.34 14.68
CA GLY A 230 -0.61 11.94 15.61
C GLY A 230 -0.99 11.03 16.80
N MET A 231 -0.48 9.81 16.83
CA MET A 231 -0.84 8.83 17.87
C MET A 231 -0.32 9.20 19.25
N LYS A 232 0.83 9.89 19.33
CA LYS A 232 1.38 10.39 20.61
C LYS A 232 0.47 11.47 21.21
N GLU A 233 0.06 12.41 20.39
CA GLU A 233 -0.81 13.53 20.77
C GLU A 233 -2.16 13.00 21.26
N LEU A 234 -2.74 12.03 20.54
CA LEU A 234 -3.98 11.36 20.94
C LEU A 234 -3.83 10.62 22.27
N ALA A 235 -2.75 9.87 22.47
CA ALA A 235 -2.50 9.15 23.72
C ALA A 235 -2.29 10.10 24.91
N ILE A 236 -1.58 11.21 24.71
CA ILE A 236 -1.43 12.28 25.72
C ILE A 236 -2.78 12.92 26.03
N GLU A 237 -3.61 13.19 25.03
CA GLU A 237 -4.94 13.77 25.22
C GLU A 237 -5.85 12.83 26.02
N LEU A 238 -5.81 11.51 25.71
CA LEU A 238 -6.50 10.51 26.53
C LEU A 238 -5.98 10.53 27.98
N GLY A 239 -4.67 10.57 28.17
CA GLY A 239 -4.06 10.61 29.50
C GLY A 239 -4.48 11.81 30.35
N LYS A 240 -4.59 12.98 29.73
CA LYS A 240 -5.06 14.20 30.41
C LYS A 240 -6.56 14.16 30.77
N ASN A 241 -7.35 13.38 30.03
CA ASN A 241 -8.81 13.35 30.11
C ASN A 241 -9.36 11.96 30.40
N LYS A 242 -8.57 11.05 30.98
CA LYS A 242 -8.98 9.64 31.19
C LYS A 242 -10.26 9.47 31.99
N GLU A 243 -10.54 10.37 32.93
CA GLU A 243 -11.79 10.37 33.71
C GLU A 243 -13.01 10.83 32.88
N LYS A 244 -12.79 11.66 31.86
CA LYS A 244 -13.84 12.08 30.91
C LYS A 244 -14.18 10.94 29.93
N TYR A 245 -13.20 10.10 29.60
CA TYR A 245 -13.33 9.02 28.62
C TYR A 245 -13.03 7.65 29.25
N PRO A 246 -13.71 7.21 30.31
CA PRO A 246 -13.37 6.01 31.08
C PRO A 246 -13.46 4.71 30.26
N ASN A 247 -14.32 4.68 29.26
CA ASN A 247 -14.59 3.52 28.42
C ASN A 247 -13.88 3.59 27.05
N MET A 248 -13.12 4.65 26.75
CA MET A 248 -12.37 4.73 25.51
C MET A 248 -11.02 4.02 25.64
N LYS A 249 -10.72 3.18 24.65
CA LYS A 249 -9.46 2.44 24.54
C LYS A 249 -8.83 2.71 23.19
N ILE A 250 -7.53 2.99 23.18
CA ILE A 250 -6.72 3.08 21.97
C ILE A 250 -6.02 1.76 21.76
N LEU A 251 -6.31 1.08 20.65
CA LEU A 251 -5.70 -0.20 20.25
C LEU A 251 -4.81 0.01 19.05
N ILE A 252 -3.50 -0.21 19.20
CA ILE A 252 -2.50 0.01 18.17
C ILE A 252 -1.86 -1.32 17.78
N VAL A 253 -2.00 -1.67 16.49
CA VAL A 253 -1.35 -2.82 15.87
C VAL A 253 -0.24 -2.34 14.95
N GLY A 254 1.01 -2.57 15.32
CA GLY A 254 2.16 -2.15 14.55
C GLY A 254 3.37 -1.82 15.39
N ASP A 255 4.36 -1.26 14.71
CA ASP A 255 5.64 -0.84 15.26
C ASP A 255 6.05 0.46 14.56
N GLY A 256 7.11 1.11 14.93
CA GLY A 256 7.53 2.33 14.26
C GLY A 256 8.44 3.22 15.09
N ASP A 257 8.81 4.35 14.49
CA ASP A 257 9.78 5.29 15.07
C ASP A 257 9.28 5.86 16.42
N ALA A 258 7.96 6.02 16.56
CA ALA A 258 7.34 6.54 17.78
C ALA A 258 6.92 5.46 18.78
N TYR A 259 7.15 4.16 18.53
CA TYR A 259 6.65 3.08 19.39
C TYR A 259 7.17 3.19 20.83
N ASP A 260 8.48 3.36 21.02
CA ASP A 260 9.08 3.49 22.35
C ASP A 260 8.54 4.72 23.11
N LYS A 261 8.23 5.79 22.37
CA LYS A 261 7.61 6.99 22.94
C LYS A 261 6.17 6.72 23.39
N MET A 262 5.42 5.91 22.65
CA MET A 262 4.08 5.48 23.04
C MET A 262 4.11 4.66 24.35
N VAL A 263 5.10 3.78 24.51
CA VAL A 263 5.31 3.04 25.77
C VAL A 263 5.57 4.00 26.93
N GLN A 264 6.44 4.99 26.75
CA GLN A 264 6.71 6.02 27.77
C GLN A 264 5.45 6.82 28.14
N ILE A 265 4.65 7.25 27.15
CA ILE A 265 3.40 7.97 27.40
C ILE A 265 2.41 7.10 28.18
N LYS A 266 2.30 5.82 27.85
CA LYS A 266 1.47 4.87 28.58
C LYS A 266 1.81 4.81 30.07
N GLU A 267 3.10 4.79 30.39
CA GLU A 267 3.58 4.77 31.78
C GLU A 267 3.40 6.14 32.45
N GLU A 268 3.77 7.23 31.79
CA GLU A 268 3.72 8.59 32.33
C GLU A 268 2.31 9.02 32.73
N TYR A 269 1.31 8.63 31.93
CA TYR A 269 -0.10 8.98 32.16
C TYR A 269 -0.89 7.85 32.85
N ASP A 270 -0.23 6.75 33.22
CA ASP A 270 -0.88 5.57 33.86
C ASP A 270 -2.12 5.12 33.07
N LEU A 271 -1.95 4.92 31.76
CA LEU A 271 -3.05 4.57 30.85
C LEU A 271 -3.49 3.11 30.96
N GLY A 272 -2.69 2.22 31.53
CA GLY A 272 -3.06 0.81 31.75
C GLY A 272 -3.66 0.16 30.50
N ASP A 273 -4.90 -0.31 30.65
CA ASP A 273 -5.64 -0.96 29.57
C ASP A 273 -6.35 0.03 28.61
N GLN A 274 -6.25 1.35 28.83
CA GLN A 274 -6.79 2.33 27.89
C GLN A 274 -5.86 2.57 26.70
N LEU A 275 -4.57 2.25 26.78
CA LEU A 275 -3.64 2.24 25.66
C LEU A 275 -3.04 0.85 25.48
N ILE A 276 -3.45 0.18 24.41
CA ILE A 276 -3.05 -1.18 24.08
C ILE A 276 -2.08 -1.13 22.90
N LEU A 277 -0.84 -1.56 23.13
CA LEU A 277 0.23 -1.63 22.12
C LEU A 277 0.53 -3.10 21.85
N THR A 278 0.13 -3.63 20.70
CA THR A 278 0.27 -5.07 20.41
C THR A 278 1.59 -5.44 19.73
N GLY A 279 2.33 -4.45 19.24
CA GLY A 279 3.42 -4.71 18.30
C GLY A 279 2.90 -5.18 16.92
N LYS A 280 3.81 -5.71 16.11
CA LYS A 280 3.45 -6.27 14.80
C LYS A 280 2.63 -7.54 14.96
N GLN A 281 1.58 -7.65 14.15
CA GLN A 281 0.72 -8.82 14.07
C GLN A 281 0.70 -9.38 12.64
N PRO A 282 0.43 -10.67 12.45
CA PRO A 282 0.20 -11.24 11.13
C PRO A 282 -0.95 -10.54 10.40
N TYR A 283 -0.81 -10.32 9.08
CA TYR A 283 -1.84 -9.60 8.30
C TYR A 283 -3.19 -10.31 8.33
N GLU A 284 -3.18 -11.63 8.38
CA GLU A 284 -4.38 -12.48 8.43
C GLU A 284 -5.22 -12.26 9.69
N MET A 285 -4.63 -11.68 10.73
CA MET A 285 -5.33 -11.31 11.96
C MET A 285 -5.96 -9.91 11.91
N ILE A 286 -5.59 -9.07 10.94
CA ILE A 286 -6.05 -7.69 10.85
C ILE A 286 -7.59 -7.59 10.78
N PRO A 287 -8.31 -8.40 10.00
CA PRO A 287 -9.77 -8.35 10.02
C PRO A 287 -10.38 -8.57 11.40
N GLN A 288 -9.80 -9.47 12.22
CA GLN A 288 -10.28 -9.73 13.60
C GLN A 288 -10.02 -8.53 14.54
N PHE A 289 -8.88 -7.86 14.38
CA PHE A 289 -8.60 -6.61 15.11
C PHE A 289 -9.57 -5.50 14.73
N LEU A 290 -9.87 -5.38 13.44
CA LEU A 290 -10.83 -4.39 12.93
C LEU A 290 -12.26 -4.70 13.36
N ALA A 291 -12.63 -5.98 13.47
CA ALA A 291 -13.94 -6.38 14.01
C ALA A 291 -14.09 -5.93 15.48
N ALA A 292 -12.99 -5.91 16.26
CA ALA A 292 -13.01 -5.44 17.64
C ALA A 292 -13.02 -3.91 17.80
N ALA A 293 -12.82 -3.17 16.70
CA ALA A 293 -12.76 -1.72 16.67
C ALA A 293 -14.12 -1.08 16.44
N ASP A 294 -14.33 0.10 17.01
CA ASP A 294 -15.49 0.96 16.75
C ASP A 294 -15.07 2.11 15.82
N PHE A 295 -13.98 2.78 16.09
CA PHE A 295 -13.41 3.84 15.27
C PHE A 295 -12.04 3.46 14.77
N CYS A 296 -11.72 3.76 13.52
CA CYS A 296 -10.40 3.61 12.96
C CYS A 296 -9.74 4.97 12.71
N LEU A 297 -8.43 5.05 12.89
CA LEU A 297 -7.74 6.32 13.05
C LEU A 297 -6.69 6.57 11.98
N LEU A 298 -6.64 7.83 11.50
CA LEU A 298 -5.52 8.38 10.74
C LEU A 298 -5.29 9.88 11.11
N PRO A 299 -4.91 10.19 12.34
CA PRO A 299 -4.80 11.56 12.84
C PRO A 299 -3.42 12.19 12.56
N ALA A 300 -2.84 11.95 11.38
CA ALA A 300 -1.52 12.43 11.02
C ALA A 300 -1.43 13.96 11.00
N TYR A 301 -0.21 14.50 11.13
CA TYR A 301 -0.01 15.95 11.09
C TYR A 301 -0.42 16.53 9.74
N ILE A 302 -1.25 17.58 9.80
CA ILE A 302 -1.78 18.23 8.60
C ILE A 302 -0.68 18.90 7.76
N ASP A 303 0.37 19.38 8.38
CA ASP A 303 1.48 20.10 7.73
C ASP A 303 2.60 19.15 7.24
N GLU A 304 2.46 17.84 7.43
CA GLU A 304 3.47 16.87 6.98
C GLU A 304 3.39 16.67 5.47
N GLU A 305 4.41 17.12 4.76
CA GLU A 305 4.44 17.17 3.30
C GLU A 305 4.24 15.78 2.66
N ILE A 306 4.83 14.74 3.25
CA ILE A 306 4.70 13.36 2.74
C ILE A 306 3.27 12.83 2.85
N MET A 307 2.47 13.36 3.78
CA MET A 307 1.09 12.92 4.01
C MET A 307 0.06 13.63 3.12
N GLN A 308 0.42 14.75 2.48
CA GLN A 308 -0.53 15.57 1.72
C GLN A 308 -1.21 14.83 0.58
N ASP A 309 -0.51 13.88 -0.02
CA ASP A 309 -0.93 13.25 -1.27
C ASP A 309 -1.15 11.75 -1.15
N ILE A 310 -0.94 11.19 0.04
CA ILE A 310 -1.07 9.76 0.29
C ILE A 310 -2.53 9.41 0.52
N VAL A 311 -2.98 8.35 -0.13
CA VAL A 311 -4.23 7.64 0.16
C VAL A 311 -3.87 6.25 0.68
N PRO A 312 -3.81 6.06 2.01
CA PRO A 312 -3.42 4.77 2.58
C PRO A 312 -4.47 3.68 2.33
N ILE A 313 -4.04 2.51 1.86
CA ILE A 313 -4.91 1.35 1.61
C ILE A 313 -5.73 0.98 2.85
N LYS A 314 -5.16 1.13 4.05
CA LYS A 314 -5.86 0.84 5.32
C LYS A 314 -7.20 1.56 5.48
N LEU A 315 -7.42 2.72 4.83
CA LEU A 315 -8.71 3.41 4.89
C LEU A 315 -9.81 2.60 4.21
N TYR A 316 -9.51 1.92 3.10
CA TYR A 316 -10.45 1.01 2.45
C TYR A 316 -10.74 -0.20 3.34
N GLU A 317 -9.72 -0.75 4.04
CA GLU A 317 -9.88 -1.87 4.97
C GLU A 317 -10.75 -1.47 6.17
N TYR A 318 -10.54 -0.27 6.71
CA TYR A 318 -11.33 0.29 7.80
C TYR A 318 -12.81 0.44 7.41
N LEU A 319 -13.08 1.08 6.28
CA LEU A 319 -14.43 1.31 5.78
C LEU A 319 -15.13 0.00 5.37
N ALA A 320 -14.37 -0.99 4.86
CA ALA A 320 -14.90 -2.31 4.53
C ALA A 320 -15.43 -3.06 5.75
N MET A 321 -14.86 -2.83 6.93
CA MET A 321 -15.32 -3.42 8.20
C MET A 321 -16.47 -2.63 8.87
N GLU A 322 -17.09 -1.68 8.17
CA GLU A 322 -18.10 -0.78 8.73
C GLU A 322 -17.60 0.01 9.95
N ASN A 323 -16.31 0.29 10.03
CA ASN A 323 -15.76 1.17 11.06
C ASN A 323 -15.85 2.63 10.61
N VAL A 324 -16.24 3.51 11.52
CA VAL A 324 -16.15 4.95 11.28
C VAL A 324 -14.69 5.37 11.33
N VAL A 325 -14.21 6.05 10.30
CA VAL A 325 -12.84 6.56 10.26
C VAL A 325 -12.80 7.99 10.76
N ILE A 326 -11.90 8.27 11.72
CA ILE A 326 -11.57 9.65 12.11
C ILE A 326 -10.16 9.96 11.61
N ALA A 327 -10.06 10.88 10.68
CA ALA A 327 -8.81 11.23 10.02
C ALA A 327 -8.56 12.73 9.99
N THR A 328 -7.30 13.14 10.00
CA THR A 328 -6.97 14.53 9.65
C THR A 328 -7.37 14.82 8.21
N GLU A 329 -7.89 16.02 7.98
CA GLU A 329 -8.33 16.47 6.64
C GLU A 329 -7.14 16.71 5.71
N LEU A 330 -6.47 15.62 5.32
CA LEU A 330 -5.37 15.64 4.37
C LEU A 330 -5.91 15.73 2.94
N PRO A 331 -5.30 16.57 2.06
CA PRO A 331 -5.81 16.81 0.71
C PRO A 331 -5.98 15.55 -0.14
N GLY A 332 -5.06 14.59 -0.05
CA GLY A 332 -5.17 13.32 -0.76
C GLY A 332 -6.39 12.50 -0.32
N ILE A 333 -6.66 12.45 1.00
CA ILE A 333 -7.78 11.69 1.57
C ILE A 333 -9.10 12.36 1.26
N SER A 334 -9.22 13.68 1.49
CA SER A 334 -10.47 14.41 1.23
C SER A 334 -10.81 14.46 -0.27
N LYS A 335 -9.82 14.47 -1.14
CA LYS A 335 -10.02 14.37 -2.61
C LYS A 335 -10.50 12.96 -3.02
N GLU A 336 -9.98 11.91 -2.40
CA GLU A 336 -10.32 10.51 -2.70
C GLU A 336 -11.69 10.14 -2.15
N PHE A 337 -11.90 10.31 -0.85
CA PHE A 337 -13.11 9.84 -0.16
C PHE A 337 -14.23 10.89 -0.11
N GLY A 338 -13.93 12.17 -0.30
CA GLY A 338 -14.90 13.25 -0.14
C GLY A 338 -15.41 13.37 1.28
N TYR A 339 -16.65 13.86 1.44
CA TYR A 339 -17.33 14.02 2.72
C TYR A 339 -18.57 13.13 2.81
N GLY A 340 -18.84 12.61 4.00
CA GLY A 340 -20.04 11.78 4.27
C GLY A 340 -19.94 10.34 3.77
N ASN A 341 -18.74 9.84 3.44
CA ASN A 341 -18.48 8.49 2.96
C ASN A 341 -17.74 7.64 4.00
N GLY A 342 -18.13 7.74 5.28
CA GLY A 342 -17.58 6.94 6.36
C GLY A 342 -16.37 7.56 7.06
N ILE A 343 -15.90 8.72 6.61
CA ILE A 343 -14.78 9.45 7.22
C ILE A 343 -15.28 10.75 7.84
N GLU A 344 -14.99 10.94 9.12
CA GLU A 344 -15.14 12.20 9.84
C GLU A 344 -13.77 12.87 9.95
N TYR A 345 -13.70 14.14 9.54
CA TYR A 345 -12.46 14.87 9.48
C TYR A 345 -12.21 15.72 10.71
N VAL A 346 -10.96 15.69 11.18
CA VAL A 346 -10.44 16.54 12.25
C VAL A 346 -9.26 17.37 11.75
N GLN A 347 -8.91 18.45 12.46
CA GLN A 347 -7.74 19.26 12.11
C GLN A 347 -6.47 18.78 12.81
N LYS A 348 -6.61 18.10 13.95
CA LYS A 348 -5.51 17.58 14.76
C LYS A 348 -5.92 16.36 15.60
N ALA A 349 -4.92 15.60 16.02
CA ALA A 349 -5.11 14.34 16.74
C ALA A 349 -5.87 14.49 18.07
N GLU A 350 -5.72 15.64 18.77
CA GLU A 350 -6.38 15.91 20.05
C GLU A 350 -7.91 16.04 19.93
N GLU A 351 -8.44 16.26 18.73
CA GLU A 351 -9.89 16.35 18.50
C GLU A 351 -10.56 14.99 18.34
N VAL A 352 -9.78 13.91 18.16
CA VAL A 352 -10.29 12.56 17.87
C VAL A 352 -11.25 12.04 18.97
N LEU A 353 -10.86 12.18 20.26
CA LEU A 353 -11.69 11.67 21.37
C LEU A 353 -13.03 12.37 21.46
N GLU A 354 -13.03 13.69 21.32
CA GLU A 354 -14.24 14.49 21.35
C GLU A 354 -15.15 14.19 20.15
N THR A 355 -14.56 14.05 18.95
CA THR A 355 -15.28 13.69 17.73
C THR A 355 -15.94 12.30 17.86
N ALA A 356 -15.20 11.31 18.37
CA ALA A 356 -15.74 9.97 18.61
C ALA A 356 -16.92 10.02 19.60
N GLN A 357 -16.77 10.73 20.72
CA GLN A 357 -17.82 10.88 21.71
C GLN A 357 -19.06 11.59 21.13
N MET A 358 -18.87 12.65 20.38
CA MET A 358 -19.95 13.39 19.72
C MET A 358 -20.75 12.50 18.75
N ILE A 359 -20.06 11.68 17.93
CA ILE A 359 -20.74 10.76 17.00
C ILE A 359 -21.61 9.74 17.75
N LEU A 360 -21.11 9.22 18.90
CA LEU A 360 -21.85 8.29 19.73
C LEU A 360 -23.07 8.97 20.40
N ASP A 361 -22.88 10.14 21.00
CA ASP A 361 -23.92 10.89 21.69
C ASP A 361 -25.06 11.32 20.74
N GLU A 362 -24.71 11.64 19.49
CA GLU A 362 -25.66 11.98 18.44
C GLU A 362 -26.32 10.76 17.76
N GLY A 363 -25.85 9.54 18.05
CA GLY A 363 -26.36 8.31 17.45
C GLY A 363 -26.11 8.17 15.96
N ARG A 364 -25.08 8.85 15.42
CA ARG A 364 -24.77 8.87 13.98
C ARG A 364 -23.85 7.72 13.52
N TYR A 365 -23.29 6.96 14.46
CA TYR A 365 -22.30 5.93 14.15
C TYR A 365 -22.73 4.97 13.02
N GLU A 366 -23.93 4.36 13.18
CA GLU A 366 -24.42 3.35 12.25
C GLU A 366 -24.67 3.90 10.83
N GLU A 367 -25.13 5.16 10.74
CA GLU A 367 -25.32 5.82 9.45
C GLU A 367 -23.98 6.04 8.73
N ILE A 368 -22.98 6.56 9.47
CA ILE A 368 -21.65 6.89 8.92
C ILE A 368 -20.92 5.61 8.47
N SER A 369 -20.93 4.57 9.31
CA SER A 369 -20.23 3.30 9.04
C SER A 369 -20.79 2.60 7.79
N LYS A 370 -22.12 2.53 7.64
CA LYS A 370 -22.76 1.94 6.46
C LYS A 370 -22.45 2.70 5.17
N LYS A 371 -22.40 4.03 5.23
CA LYS A 371 -21.99 4.85 4.08
C LYS A 371 -20.55 4.57 3.67
N GLY A 372 -19.66 4.37 4.65
CA GLY A 372 -18.26 3.99 4.39
C GLY A 372 -18.15 2.66 3.65
N ARG A 373 -18.82 1.63 4.13
CA ARG A 373 -18.81 0.33 3.45
C ARG A 373 -19.44 0.40 2.05
N GLU A 374 -20.52 1.12 1.88
CA GLU A 374 -21.15 1.29 0.56
C GLU A 374 -20.19 1.96 -0.43
N TYR A 375 -19.45 2.98 0.04
CA TYR A 375 -18.46 3.66 -0.78
C TYR A 375 -17.39 2.70 -1.31
N VAL A 376 -16.81 1.83 -0.45
CA VAL A 376 -15.71 0.95 -0.85
C VAL A 376 -16.12 -0.30 -1.62
N LYS A 377 -17.40 -0.60 -1.78
CA LYS A 377 -17.88 -1.74 -2.59
C LYS A 377 -17.40 -1.68 -4.04
N SER A 378 -17.27 -0.48 -4.61
CA SER A 378 -16.75 -0.30 -5.96
C SER A 378 -15.24 -0.58 -6.08
N ASN A 379 -14.55 -0.71 -4.95
CA ASN A 379 -13.12 -0.97 -4.85
C ASN A 379 -12.83 -2.44 -4.52
N ASP A 380 -13.79 -3.35 -4.69
CA ASP A 380 -13.52 -4.79 -4.60
C ASP A 380 -12.44 -5.21 -5.59
N TRP A 381 -11.50 -6.05 -5.14
CA TRP A 381 -10.39 -6.50 -5.98
C TRP A 381 -10.83 -7.20 -7.27
N GLU A 382 -12.00 -7.86 -7.28
CA GLU A 382 -12.49 -8.48 -8.52
C GLU A 382 -12.91 -7.41 -9.52
N ALA A 383 -13.63 -6.36 -9.09
CA ALA A 383 -14.01 -5.24 -9.94
C ALA A 383 -12.78 -4.45 -10.45
N ILE A 384 -11.77 -4.26 -9.57
CA ILE A 384 -10.50 -3.63 -9.92
C ILE A 384 -9.73 -4.49 -10.93
N THR A 385 -9.71 -5.83 -10.75
CA THR A 385 -9.06 -6.74 -11.68
C THR A 385 -9.78 -6.76 -13.04
N ASP A 386 -11.12 -6.66 -13.08
CA ASP A 386 -11.89 -6.54 -14.32
C ASP A 386 -11.46 -5.29 -15.11
N LYS A 387 -11.33 -4.14 -14.44
CA LYS A 387 -10.86 -2.90 -15.07
C LYS A 387 -9.44 -3.05 -15.63
N PHE A 388 -8.56 -3.68 -14.84
CA PHE A 388 -7.17 -3.90 -15.23
C PHE A 388 -7.06 -4.87 -16.41
N GLU A 389 -7.72 -6.03 -16.34
CA GLU A 389 -7.74 -7.04 -17.41
C GLU A 389 -8.30 -6.49 -18.70
N LYS A 390 -9.41 -5.72 -18.62
CA LYS A 390 -9.98 -5.04 -19.78
C LYS A 390 -8.98 -4.07 -20.40
N ALA A 391 -8.30 -3.25 -19.61
CA ALA A 391 -7.32 -2.29 -20.13
C ALA A 391 -6.16 -2.99 -20.87
N LEU A 392 -5.70 -4.15 -20.36
CA LEU A 392 -4.69 -4.94 -21.06
C LEU A 392 -5.23 -5.61 -22.34
N ASN A 393 -6.46 -6.12 -22.32
CA ASN A 393 -7.09 -6.69 -23.52
C ASN A 393 -7.30 -5.63 -24.61
N ASP A 394 -7.78 -4.45 -24.24
CA ASP A 394 -7.96 -3.32 -25.17
C ASP A 394 -6.62 -2.86 -25.79
N LEU A 395 -5.50 -3.03 -25.07
CA LEU A 395 -4.16 -2.68 -25.54
C LEU A 395 -3.57 -3.73 -26.49
N ILE A 396 -3.88 -5.01 -26.29
CA ILE A 396 -3.31 -6.12 -27.07
C ILE A 396 -4.12 -6.35 -28.37
N GLY A 397 -5.41 -6.01 -28.41
CA GLY A 397 -6.33 -6.15 -29.54
C GLY A 397 -7.14 -7.41 -29.47
#